data_a3d12fcb787be73209e05b45e065e044
#
_entry.id   a3d12fcb787be73209e05b45e065e044
#
_cell.length_a   1.000
_cell.length_b   1.000
_cell.length_c   1.000
_cell.angle_alpha   90.00
_cell.angle_beta   90.00
_cell.angle_gamma   90.00
#
_symmetry.space_group_name_H-M   'P 1'
#
loop_
_entity.id
_entity.type
_entity.pdbx_description
1 polymer ?
#
loop_
_entity_poly.entity_id
_entity_poly.type
_entity_poly.pdbx_seq_one_letter_code
_entity_poly.pdbx_strand_id
1 'polypeptide(L)'
;MKIGLPKEVKNNEHRVGLTPESVGELSLNHDVFVQKNAGKAIGFTDEMYQARGAQILEDAPSVFDNSDLIVKVKEPLPEENKFLSSKHILFTYLHLAGNKDNARDLIHTGVNGIAYETVTSDDGSLPLLAPMSKIAGRISLVVGQYFLLKPNKGIGTLFGRFENIQAREVSVVGAGVAGKEAIRKGIDSGAQVNVLDISYEKLKSLEKEFGKDHILISIQHQKVFQMRLVN
;
A
#
# COMPACT_ATOMS: atom_id res chain seq x y z
N MET A 1 2.37 -25.29 -11.80
CA MET A 1 1.23 -24.59 -11.18
C MET A 1 0.69 -23.61 -12.22
N LYS A 2 -0.60 -23.39 -12.23
CA LYS A 2 -1.28 -22.43 -13.11
C LYS A 2 -1.54 -21.13 -12.33
N ILE A 3 -0.99 -20.01 -12.80
CA ILE A 3 -1.03 -18.71 -12.11
C ILE A 3 -1.89 -17.75 -12.91
N GLY A 4 -2.91 -17.16 -12.29
CA GLY A 4 -3.82 -16.20 -12.88
C GLY A 4 -3.60 -14.78 -12.39
N LEU A 5 -3.55 -13.84 -13.31
CA LEU A 5 -3.50 -12.41 -13.07
C LEU A 5 -4.76 -11.75 -13.64
N PRO A 6 -5.86 -11.68 -12.90
CA PRO A 6 -7.04 -10.94 -13.35
C PRO A 6 -6.78 -9.44 -13.31
N LYS A 7 -7.53 -8.70 -14.12
CA LYS A 7 -7.56 -7.24 -14.07
C LYS A 7 -8.25 -6.77 -12.78
N GLU A 8 -7.70 -5.76 -12.14
CA GLU A 8 -8.33 -5.13 -10.98
C GLU A 8 -9.63 -4.42 -11.36
N VAL A 9 -10.67 -4.63 -10.56
CA VAL A 9 -12.00 -4.08 -10.78
C VAL A 9 -12.38 -2.98 -9.79
N LYS A 10 -11.60 -2.82 -8.70
CA LYS A 10 -11.82 -1.78 -7.72
C LYS A 10 -11.60 -0.39 -8.33
N ASN A 11 -12.48 0.54 -8.04
CA ASN A 11 -12.40 1.90 -8.60
C ASN A 11 -11.03 2.55 -8.33
N ASN A 12 -10.43 3.13 -9.38
CA ASN A 12 -9.10 3.74 -9.38
C ASN A 12 -7.94 2.80 -9.02
N GLU A 13 -8.13 1.46 -9.06
CA GLU A 13 -7.03 0.51 -8.94
C GLU A 13 -6.57 0.09 -10.33
N HIS A 14 -5.33 0.42 -10.65
CA HIS A 14 -4.70 0.15 -11.95
C HIS A 14 -3.42 -0.67 -11.83
N ARG A 15 -2.97 -0.95 -10.59
CA ARG A 15 -1.79 -1.78 -10.37
C ARG A 15 -2.05 -3.21 -10.77
N VAL A 16 -0.99 -3.98 -10.93
CA VAL A 16 -1.02 -5.41 -11.19
C VAL A 16 -0.25 -6.17 -10.10
N GLY A 17 -0.66 -7.38 -9.81
CA GLY A 17 0.04 -8.24 -8.85
C GLY A 17 1.37 -8.78 -9.38
N LEU A 18 1.53 -8.87 -10.71
CA LEU A 18 2.74 -9.32 -11.39
C LEU A 18 3.08 -8.37 -12.54
N THR A 19 4.35 -7.94 -12.61
CA THR A 19 4.86 -7.20 -13.78
C THR A 19 5.21 -8.17 -14.92
N PRO A 20 5.39 -7.70 -16.18
CA PRO A 20 5.87 -8.55 -17.25
C PRO A 20 7.19 -9.26 -16.93
N GLU A 21 8.11 -8.60 -16.21
CA GLU A 21 9.38 -9.20 -15.78
C GLU A 21 9.14 -10.37 -14.81
N SER A 22 8.31 -10.17 -13.79
CA SER A 22 7.95 -11.23 -12.83
C SER A 22 7.26 -12.41 -13.54
N VAL A 23 6.40 -12.12 -14.53
CA VAL A 23 5.79 -13.16 -15.36
C VAL A 23 6.86 -13.95 -16.12
N GLY A 24 7.87 -13.27 -16.68
CA GLY A 24 8.97 -13.94 -17.38
C GLY A 24 9.72 -14.95 -16.51
N GLU A 25 9.97 -14.61 -15.24
CA GLU A 25 10.59 -15.51 -14.29
C GLU A 25 9.69 -16.71 -13.93
N LEU A 26 8.41 -16.45 -13.70
CA LEU A 26 7.43 -17.49 -13.35
C LEU A 26 7.15 -18.44 -14.51
N SER A 27 7.10 -17.92 -15.73
CA SER A 27 6.80 -18.70 -16.95
C SER A 27 7.88 -19.74 -17.30
N LEU A 28 9.06 -19.68 -16.67
CA LEU A 28 10.08 -20.72 -16.82
C LEU A 28 9.62 -22.08 -16.26
N ASN A 29 8.73 -22.07 -15.25
CA ASN A 29 8.32 -23.30 -14.55
C ASN A 29 6.79 -23.40 -14.33
N HIS A 30 6.03 -22.42 -14.78
CA HIS A 30 4.59 -22.30 -14.50
C HIS A 30 3.84 -21.82 -15.74
N ASP A 31 2.57 -22.18 -15.88
CA ASP A 31 1.66 -21.57 -16.85
C ASP A 31 1.11 -20.29 -16.25
N VAL A 32 1.26 -19.16 -16.94
CA VAL A 32 0.79 -17.85 -16.47
C VAL A 32 -0.30 -17.32 -17.41
N PHE A 33 -1.46 -17.04 -16.83
CA PHE A 33 -2.64 -16.50 -17.51
C PHE A 33 -2.88 -15.07 -17.07
N VAL A 34 -2.95 -14.14 -18.01
CA VAL A 34 -3.17 -12.71 -17.72
C VAL A 34 -4.46 -12.26 -18.41
N GLN A 35 -5.32 -11.60 -17.68
CA GLN A 35 -6.52 -11.03 -18.29
C GLN A 35 -6.14 -9.90 -19.24
N LYS A 36 -6.78 -9.86 -20.39
CA LYS A 36 -6.63 -8.81 -21.41
C LYS A 36 -6.73 -7.41 -20.80
N ASN A 37 -5.80 -6.57 -21.16
CA ASN A 37 -5.67 -5.21 -20.65
C ASN A 37 -5.47 -5.08 -19.12
N ALA A 38 -5.01 -6.10 -18.41
CA ALA A 38 -4.82 -6.04 -16.95
C ALA A 38 -3.84 -4.92 -16.55
N GLY A 39 -2.72 -4.76 -17.24
CA GLY A 39 -1.70 -3.74 -16.95
C GLY A 39 -1.75 -2.48 -17.82
N LYS A 40 -2.70 -2.39 -18.76
CA LYS A 40 -2.74 -1.34 -19.79
C LYS A 40 -2.71 0.08 -19.20
N ALA A 41 -3.44 0.32 -18.13
CA ALA A 41 -3.56 1.66 -17.53
C ALA A 41 -2.25 2.16 -16.89
N ILE A 42 -1.29 1.27 -16.63
CA ILE A 42 0.04 1.61 -16.08
C ILE A 42 1.18 1.35 -17.09
N GLY A 43 0.83 1.14 -18.37
CA GLY A 43 1.80 0.99 -19.45
C GLY A 43 2.28 -0.44 -19.72
N PHE A 44 1.76 -1.45 -19.04
CA PHE A 44 2.04 -2.86 -19.34
C PHE A 44 1.01 -3.40 -20.32
N THR A 45 1.41 -3.56 -21.58
CA THR A 45 0.52 -4.04 -22.64
C THR A 45 0.43 -5.57 -22.63
N ASP A 46 -0.60 -6.12 -23.30
CA ASP A 46 -0.79 -7.56 -23.43
C ASP A 46 0.40 -8.21 -24.17
N GLU A 47 0.96 -7.54 -25.17
CA GLU A 47 2.12 -8.00 -25.93
C GLU A 47 3.39 -8.10 -25.03
N MET A 48 3.54 -7.19 -24.05
CA MET A 48 4.65 -7.28 -23.10
C MET A 48 4.55 -8.54 -22.24
N TYR A 49 3.36 -8.90 -21.80
CA TYR A 49 3.12 -10.15 -21.06
C TYR A 49 3.31 -11.38 -21.94
N GLN A 50 2.79 -11.37 -23.17
CA GLN A 50 2.97 -12.47 -24.14
C GLN A 50 4.44 -12.71 -24.47
N ALA A 51 5.22 -11.65 -24.69
CA ALA A 51 6.65 -11.74 -24.93
C ALA A 51 7.44 -12.36 -23.77
N ARG A 52 6.84 -12.40 -22.56
CA ARG A 52 7.38 -13.03 -21.36
C ARG A 52 6.78 -14.40 -21.05
N GLY A 53 5.99 -14.97 -21.97
CA GLY A 53 5.46 -16.34 -21.86
C GLY A 53 4.06 -16.45 -21.27
N ALA A 54 3.36 -15.34 -20.98
CA ALA A 54 1.98 -15.40 -20.54
C ALA A 54 1.01 -15.71 -21.67
N GLN A 55 -0.09 -16.37 -21.33
CA GLN A 55 -1.26 -16.50 -22.18
C GLN A 55 -2.28 -15.40 -21.80
N ILE A 56 -2.73 -14.64 -22.79
CA ILE A 56 -3.75 -13.60 -22.58
C ILE A 56 -5.14 -14.24 -22.73
N LEU A 57 -5.98 -14.03 -21.71
CA LEU A 57 -7.38 -14.49 -21.71
C LEU A 57 -8.32 -13.27 -21.72
N GLU A 58 -9.45 -13.41 -22.38
CA GLU A 58 -10.36 -12.27 -22.66
C GLU A 58 -10.99 -11.68 -21.39
N ASP A 59 -11.36 -12.53 -20.43
CA ASP A 59 -12.17 -12.13 -19.28
C ASP A 59 -11.73 -12.76 -17.95
N ALA A 60 -12.25 -12.24 -16.85
CA ALA A 60 -11.93 -12.71 -15.52
C ALA A 60 -12.36 -14.18 -15.30
N PRO A 61 -13.59 -14.61 -15.63
CA PRO A 61 -13.97 -16.02 -15.49
C PRO A 61 -12.96 -16.98 -16.09
N SER A 62 -12.50 -16.72 -17.31
CA SER A 62 -11.50 -17.55 -17.98
C SER A 62 -10.18 -17.61 -17.20
N VAL A 63 -9.74 -16.49 -16.61
CA VAL A 63 -8.52 -16.48 -15.80
C VAL A 63 -8.69 -17.32 -14.54
N PHE A 64 -9.79 -17.13 -13.80
CA PHE A 64 -10.04 -17.92 -12.59
C PHE A 64 -10.21 -19.42 -12.90
N ASP A 65 -10.93 -19.77 -13.95
CA ASP A 65 -11.16 -21.18 -14.30
C ASP A 65 -9.89 -21.94 -14.69
N ASN A 66 -8.95 -21.26 -15.33
CA ASN A 66 -7.68 -21.85 -15.79
C ASN A 66 -6.55 -21.79 -14.75
N SER A 67 -6.79 -21.27 -13.55
CA SER A 67 -5.72 -21.03 -12.57
C SER A 67 -5.92 -21.81 -11.27
N ASP A 68 -4.80 -22.09 -10.60
CA ASP A 68 -4.74 -22.62 -9.22
C ASP A 68 -4.41 -21.50 -8.22
N LEU A 69 -3.48 -20.61 -8.61
CA LEU A 69 -3.05 -19.45 -7.83
C LEU A 69 -3.54 -18.18 -8.52
N ILE A 70 -4.34 -17.40 -7.81
CA ILE A 70 -4.82 -16.09 -8.25
C ILE A 70 -3.98 -15.01 -7.55
N VAL A 71 -3.31 -14.18 -8.34
CA VAL A 71 -2.48 -13.06 -7.84
C VAL A 71 -3.16 -11.75 -8.17
N LYS A 72 -3.51 -10.99 -7.14
CA LYS A 72 -4.16 -9.67 -7.26
C LYS A 72 -3.42 -8.63 -6.42
N VAL A 73 -3.82 -7.38 -6.54
CA VAL A 73 -3.39 -6.30 -5.64
C VAL A 73 -4.40 -6.08 -4.52
N LYS A 74 -5.69 -6.00 -4.87
CA LYS A 74 -6.77 -5.72 -3.91
C LYS A 74 -7.59 -6.96 -3.61
N GLU A 75 -8.23 -6.91 -2.44
CA GLU A 75 -9.22 -7.89 -2.05
C GLU A 75 -10.27 -8.08 -3.15
N PRO A 76 -10.72 -9.30 -3.41
CA PRO A 76 -11.82 -9.53 -4.36
C PRO A 76 -13.08 -8.79 -3.93
N LEU A 77 -13.79 -8.25 -4.89
CA LEU A 77 -15.13 -7.69 -4.68
C LEU A 77 -16.20 -8.79 -4.75
N PRO A 78 -17.43 -8.56 -4.26
CA PRO A 78 -18.49 -9.57 -4.26
C PRO A 78 -18.75 -10.21 -5.61
N GLU A 79 -18.62 -9.44 -6.70
CA GLU A 79 -18.77 -9.94 -8.08
C GLU A 79 -17.63 -10.86 -8.51
N GLU A 80 -16.48 -10.84 -7.87
CA GLU A 80 -15.35 -11.74 -8.15
C GLU A 80 -15.42 -13.01 -7.27
N ASN A 81 -16.03 -12.93 -6.09
CA ASN A 81 -16.12 -14.06 -5.16
C ASN A 81 -16.78 -15.29 -5.76
N LYS A 82 -17.71 -15.11 -6.71
CA LYS A 82 -18.37 -16.21 -7.44
C LYS A 82 -17.43 -17.06 -8.32
N PHE A 83 -16.24 -16.53 -8.65
CA PHE A 83 -15.23 -17.27 -9.43
C PHE A 83 -14.25 -18.02 -8.52
N LEU A 84 -14.25 -17.72 -7.20
CA LEU A 84 -13.38 -18.37 -6.23
C LEU A 84 -13.99 -19.68 -5.71
N SER A 85 -13.14 -20.62 -5.37
CA SER A 85 -13.52 -21.89 -4.76
C SER A 85 -12.35 -22.48 -3.99
N SER A 86 -12.55 -23.62 -3.34
CA SER A 86 -11.52 -24.35 -2.57
C SER A 86 -10.33 -24.84 -3.41
N LYS A 87 -10.42 -24.84 -4.75
CA LYS A 87 -9.28 -25.15 -5.63
C LYS A 87 -8.25 -24.03 -5.68
N HIS A 88 -8.66 -22.79 -5.35
CA HIS A 88 -7.82 -21.62 -5.52
C HIS A 88 -6.98 -21.30 -4.29
N ILE A 89 -5.77 -20.85 -4.54
CA ILE A 89 -4.98 -20.05 -3.61
C ILE A 89 -5.11 -18.60 -4.06
N LEU A 90 -5.51 -17.71 -3.16
CA LEU A 90 -5.64 -16.27 -3.43
C LEU A 90 -4.53 -15.52 -2.72
N PHE A 91 -3.66 -14.86 -3.48
CA PHE A 91 -2.51 -14.09 -2.98
C PHE A 91 -2.69 -12.61 -3.31
N THR A 92 -3.02 -11.81 -2.30
CA THR A 92 -3.40 -10.39 -2.45
C THR A 92 -3.41 -9.68 -1.09
N TYR A 93 -3.58 -8.34 -1.07
CA TYR A 93 -4.02 -7.64 0.14
C TYR A 93 -5.48 -7.99 0.44
N LEU A 94 -5.75 -8.63 1.56
CA LEU A 94 -7.09 -9.10 1.93
C LEU A 94 -7.89 -8.11 2.79
N HIS A 95 -7.23 -7.30 3.61
CA HIS A 95 -7.85 -6.30 4.49
C HIS A 95 -9.01 -6.83 5.36
N LEU A 96 -8.96 -8.08 5.77
CA LEU A 96 -10.08 -8.78 6.44
C LEU A 96 -10.56 -8.08 7.71
N ALA A 97 -9.63 -7.51 8.49
CA ALA A 97 -9.98 -6.81 9.73
C ALA A 97 -10.85 -5.56 9.50
N GLY A 98 -10.68 -4.91 8.36
CA GLY A 98 -11.42 -3.69 7.99
C GLY A 98 -12.76 -3.95 7.30
N ASN A 99 -13.00 -5.17 6.80
CA ASN A 99 -14.21 -5.52 6.06
C ASN A 99 -14.69 -6.93 6.41
N LYS A 100 -15.49 -7.01 7.49
CA LYS A 100 -15.99 -8.26 8.02
C LYS A 100 -16.96 -8.99 7.08
N ASP A 101 -17.72 -8.27 6.28
CA ASP A 101 -18.68 -8.87 5.35
C ASP A 101 -17.93 -9.54 4.19
N ASN A 102 -16.95 -8.88 3.60
CA ASN A 102 -16.09 -9.51 2.61
C ASN A 102 -15.31 -10.71 3.19
N ALA A 103 -14.89 -10.65 4.44
CA ALA A 103 -14.25 -11.79 5.11
C ALA A 103 -15.17 -13.00 5.20
N ARG A 104 -16.45 -12.80 5.53
CA ARG A 104 -17.47 -13.89 5.54
C ARG A 104 -17.69 -14.45 4.14
N ASP A 105 -17.83 -13.58 3.14
CA ASP A 105 -18.04 -14.00 1.75
C ASP A 105 -16.86 -14.85 1.26
N LEU A 106 -15.62 -14.45 1.54
CA LEU A 106 -14.43 -15.23 1.19
C LEU A 106 -14.40 -16.60 1.91
N ILE A 107 -14.77 -16.67 3.17
CA ILE A 107 -14.88 -17.94 3.90
C ILE A 107 -15.87 -18.90 3.20
N HIS A 108 -17.00 -18.39 2.72
CA HIS A 108 -18.00 -19.21 2.03
C HIS A 108 -17.50 -19.76 0.69
N THR A 109 -16.52 -19.12 0.03
CA THR A 109 -15.92 -19.65 -1.21
C THR A 109 -15.03 -20.87 -0.95
N GLY A 110 -14.53 -21.05 0.26
CA GLY A 110 -13.55 -22.08 0.61
C GLY A 110 -12.14 -21.81 0.08
N VAL A 111 -11.85 -20.62 -0.46
CA VAL A 111 -10.54 -20.24 -1.01
C VAL A 111 -9.45 -20.24 0.07
N ASN A 112 -8.23 -20.64 -0.29
CA ASN A 112 -7.06 -20.53 0.57
C ASN A 112 -6.43 -19.14 0.39
N GLY A 113 -6.71 -18.21 1.33
CA GLY A 113 -6.22 -16.83 1.27
C GLY A 113 -4.84 -16.67 1.90
N ILE A 114 -3.89 -16.08 1.17
CA ILE A 114 -2.60 -15.63 1.67
C ILE A 114 -2.56 -14.10 1.56
N ALA A 115 -2.57 -13.41 2.70
CA ALA A 115 -2.60 -11.96 2.74
C ALA A 115 -1.18 -11.38 2.61
N TYR A 116 -0.96 -10.47 1.66
CA TYR A 116 0.32 -9.76 1.50
C TYR A 116 0.75 -9.05 2.79
N GLU A 117 -0.22 -8.47 3.50
CA GLU A 117 0.02 -7.72 4.73
C GLU A 117 0.46 -8.57 5.93
N THR A 118 0.38 -9.89 5.82
CA THR A 118 0.79 -10.82 6.89
C THR A 118 2.01 -11.66 6.54
N VAL A 119 2.51 -11.56 5.31
CA VAL A 119 3.78 -12.23 4.93
C VAL A 119 4.93 -11.62 5.71
N THR A 120 5.61 -12.44 6.48
CA THR A 120 6.64 -12.03 7.44
C THR A 120 7.98 -12.67 7.06
N SER A 121 9.05 -11.87 7.06
CA SER A 121 10.43 -12.35 6.96
C SER A 121 10.91 -12.87 8.31
N ASP A 122 12.06 -13.58 8.32
CA ASP A 122 12.64 -14.17 9.53
C ASP A 122 12.95 -13.13 10.62
N ASP A 123 13.25 -11.90 10.25
CA ASP A 123 13.48 -10.77 11.15
C ASP A 123 12.20 -10.13 11.68
N GLY A 124 11.01 -10.66 11.34
CA GLY A 124 9.70 -10.13 11.73
C GLY A 124 9.23 -8.95 10.88
N SER A 125 9.98 -8.54 9.87
CA SER A 125 9.54 -7.48 8.94
C SER A 125 8.43 -7.97 8.00
N LEU A 126 7.67 -7.01 7.44
CA LEU A 126 6.57 -7.27 6.51
C LEU A 126 6.96 -6.79 5.09
N PRO A 127 7.70 -7.62 4.33
CA PRO A 127 8.34 -7.19 3.09
C PRO A 127 7.37 -6.75 2.00
N LEU A 128 6.15 -7.30 1.97
CA LEU A 128 5.14 -6.93 0.98
C LEU A 128 4.30 -5.72 1.41
N LEU A 129 4.16 -5.46 2.72
CA LEU A 129 3.44 -4.29 3.24
C LEU A 129 4.32 -3.03 3.29
N ALA A 130 5.59 -3.17 3.66
CA ALA A 130 6.50 -2.05 3.89
C ALA A 130 6.61 -1.07 2.70
N PRO A 131 6.71 -1.52 1.42
CA PRO A 131 6.77 -0.61 0.27
C PRO A 131 5.54 0.29 0.16
N MET A 132 4.35 -0.25 0.39
CA MET A 132 3.10 0.53 0.34
C MET A 132 3.02 1.54 1.48
N SER A 133 3.44 1.14 2.69
CA SER A 133 3.53 2.04 3.84
C SER A 133 4.52 3.18 3.61
N LYS A 134 5.66 2.93 2.97
CA LYS A 134 6.65 3.96 2.60
C LYS A 134 6.05 4.98 1.62
N ILE A 135 5.38 4.50 0.57
CA ILE A 135 4.72 5.36 -0.41
C ILE A 135 3.63 6.19 0.25
N ALA A 136 2.77 5.57 1.07
CA ALA A 136 1.69 6.26 1.79
C ALA A 136 2.24 7.39 2.70
N GLY A 137 3.33 7.12 3.44
CA GLY A 137 3.98 8.13 4.27
C GLY A 137 4.46 9.36 3.47
N ARG A 138 5.09 9.14 2.31
CA ARG A 138 5.52 10.25 1.44
C ARG A 138 4.35 11.01 0.83
N ILE A 139 3.32 10.31 0.37
CA ILE A 139 2.14 10.91 -0.24
C ILE A 139 1.36 11.74 0.78
N SER A 140 1.32 11.35 2.06
CA SER A 140 0.57 12.05 3.10
C SER A 140 0.95 13.54 3.19
N LEU A 141 2.24 13.86 3.07
CA LEU A 141 2.72 15.25 3.09
C LEU A 141 2.38 16.01 1.81
N VAL A 142 2.42 15.34 0.65
CA VAL A 142 2.01 15.94 -0.64
C VAL A 142 0.53 16.31 -0.60
N VAL A 143 -0.31 15.38 -0.14
CA VAL A 143 -1.75 15.60 0.01
C VAL A 143 -2.04 16.68 1.06
N GLY A 144 -1.34 16.65 2.20
CA GLY A 144 -1.46 17.68 3.22
C GLY A 144 -1.13 19.07 2.68
N GLN A 145 -0.06 19.21 1.89
CA GLN A 145 0.30 20.48 1.27
C GLN A 145 -0.73 20.94 0.22
N TYR A 146 -1.28 20.00 -0.55
CA TYR A 146 -2.36 20.29 -1.49
C TYR A 146 -3.57 20.91 -0.79
N PHE A 147 -4.01 20.33 0.34
CA PHE A 147 -5.14 20.86 1.11
C PHE A 147 -4.84 22.15 1.88
N LEU A 148 -3.58 22.53 2.06
CA LEU A 148 -3.23 23.84 2.62
C LEU A 148 -3.42 25.01 1.63
N LEU A 149 -3.53 24.74 0.34
CA LEU A 149 -3.70 25.77 -0.69
C LEU A 149 -5.08 26.44 -0.60
N LYS A 150 -5.14 27.75 -0.85
CA LYS A 150 -6.40 28.53 -0.82
C LYS A 150 -7.50 27.98 -1.73
N PRO A 151 -7.23 27.55 -2.99
CA PRO A 151 -8.27 26.95 -3.84
C PRO A 151 -8.92 25.71 -3.22
N ASN A 152 -8.21 25.01 -2.34
CA ASN A 152 -8.69 23.83 -1.64
C ASN A 152 -9.23 24.13 -0.23
N LYS A 153 -9.59 25.39 0.03
CA LYS A 153 -10.10 25.91 1.32
C LYS A 153 -9.05 25.85 2.47
N GLY A 154 -7.80 25.68 2.13
CA GLY A 154 -6.70 25.72 3.10
C GLY A 154 -6.35 27.15 3.54
N ILE A 155 -5.43 27.27 4.49
CA ILE A 155 -5.00 28.54 5.04
C ILE A 155 -4.04 29.34 4.14
N GLY A 156 -3.59 28.75 3.02
CA GLY A 156 -2.70 29.41 2.05
C GLY A 156 -1.26 29.50 2.52
N THR A 157 -0.70 28.39 3.00
CA THR A 157 0.69 28.36 3.51
C THR A 157 1.44 27.14 2.96
N LEU A 158 2.79 27.20 3.00
CA LEU A 158 3.68 26.08 2.73
C LEU A 158 4.13 25.42 4.04
N PHE A 159 4.58 24.17 3.99
CA PHE A 159 5.20 23.50 5.15
C PHE A 159 6.57 24.08 5.47
N GLY A 160 7.40 24.22 4.45
CA GLY A 160 8.81 24.48 4.59
C GLY A 160 9.16 25.95 4.84
N ARG A 161 10.41 26.14 5.25
CA ARG A 161 11.03 27.48 5.31
C ARG A 161 11.17 28.02 3.88
N PHE A 162 10.86 29.30 3.72
CA PHE A 162 11.11 30.02 2.49
C PHE A 162 11.61 31.43 2.81
N GLU A 163 12.84 31.73 2.43
CA GLU A 163 13.50 33.01 2.74
C GLU A 163 13.42 33.37 4.25
N ASN A 164 12.75 34.47 4.58
CA ASN A 164 12.53 34.93 5.96
C ASN A 164 11.27 34.37 6.62
N ILE A 165 10.51 33.50 5.89
CA ILE A 165 9.30 32.87 6.43
C ILE A 165 9.71 31.60 7.18
N GLN A 166 9.33 31.52 8.46
CA GLN A 166 9.62 30.36 9.27
C GLN A 166 8.90 29.12 8.76
N ALA A 167 9.55 27.96 8.95
CA ALA A 167 8.94 26.67 8.71
C ALA A 167 7.67 26.49 9.54
N ARG A 168 6.69 25.78 8.96
CA ARG A 168 5.52 25.32 9.70
C ARG A 168 5.82 24.00 10.41
N GLU A 169 5.08 23.77 11.47
CA GLU A 169 5.13 22.52 12.19
C GLU A 169 4.26 21.45 11.52
N VAL A 170 4.83 20.26 11.39
CA VAL A 170 4.12 19.07 10.94
C VAL A 170 4.19 18.03 12.05
N SER A 171 3.06 17.64 12.59
CA SER A 171 3.00 16.58 13.61
C SER A 171 2.75 15.22 12.98
N VAL A 172 3.65 14.28 13.21
CA VAL A 172 3.54 12.90 12.78
C VAL A 172 3.24 12.01 13.99
N VAL A 173 2.08 11.38 13.97
CA VAL A 173 1.63 10.47 15.03
C VAL A 173 1.86 9.03 14.60
N GLY A 174 2.78 8.36 15.27
CA GLY A 174 3.24 7.01 14.95
C GLY A 174 4.58 7.00 14.22
N ALA A 175 5.60 6.38 14.83
CA ALA A 175 6.96 6.24 14.32
C ALA A 175 7.20 4.91 13.56
N GLY A 176 6.14 4.35 12.96
CA GLY A 176 6.22 3.16 12.11
C GLY A 176 6.78 3.47 10.73
N VAL A 177 6.70 2.49 9.81
CA VAL A 177 7.24 2.61 8.43
C VAL A 177 6.67 3.83 7.70
N ALA A 178 5.35 4.02 7.74
CA ALA A 178 4.70 5.17 7.09
C ALA A 178 5.08 6.49 7.76
N GLY A 179 5.05 6.54 9.11
CA GLY A 179 5.44 7.73 9.87
C GLY A 179 6.87 8.16 9.59
N LYS A 180 7.81 7.22 9.54
CA LYS A 180 9.22 7.49 9.21
C LYS A 180 9.38 8.15 7.83
N GLU A 181 8.64 7.70 6.81
CA GLU A 181 8.70 8.30 5.48
C GLU A 181 7.96 9.65 5.41
N ALA A 182 6.92 9.84 6.21
CA ALA A 182 6.29 11.16 6.39
C ALA A 182 7.27 12.16 7.04
N ILE A 183 7.98 11.74 8.10
CA ILE A 183 9.03 12.54 8.76
C ILE A 183 10.09 12.96 7.74
N ARG A 184 10.65 11.99 7.00
CA ARG A 184 11.66 12.25 5.96
C ARG A 184 11.15 13.29 4.96
N LYS A 185 9.93 13.09 4.42
CA LYS A 185 9.34 14.01 3.44
C LYS A 185 9.07 15.39 4.04
N GLY A 186 8.69 15.48 5.31
CA GLY A 186 8.54 16.76 6.04
C GLY A 186 9.86 17.53 6.13
N ILE A 187 10.92 16.85 6.53
CA ILE A 187 12.28 17.41 6.61
C ILE A 187 12.76 17.86 5.22
N ASP A 188 12.62 17.00 4.19
CA ASP A 188 12.98 17.32 2.80
C ASP A 188 12.24 18.55 2.27
N SER A 189 11.03 18.80 2.79
CA SER A 189 10.24 20.00 2.45
C SER A 189 10.60 21.22 3.30
N GLY A 190 11.56 21.11 4.20
CA GLY A 190 12.00 22.19 5.09
C GLY A 190 11.05 22.48 6.26
N ALA A 191 10.15 21.55 6.61
CA ALA A 191 9.26 21.69 7.75
C ALA A 191 9.96 21.37 9.07
N GLN A 192 9.45 21.96 10.17
CA GLN A 192 9.76 21.49 11.52
C GLN A 192 8.87 20.30 11.81
N VAL A 193 9.45 19.14 12.14
CA VAL A 193 8.66 17.90 12.34
C VAL A 193 8.59 17.52 13.81
N ASN A 194 7.36 17.44 14.34
CA ASN A 194 7.08 16.91 15.66
C ASN A 194 6.66 15.44 15.54
N VAL A 195 7.37 14.55 16.23
CA VAL A 195 7.12 13.11 16.16
C VAL A 195 6.59 12.61 17.51
N LEU A 196 5.45 11.94 17.45
CA LEU A 196 4.77 11.38 18.61
C LEU A 196 4.65 9.86 18.44
N ASP A 197 5.14 9.10 19.44
CA ASP A 197 4.97 7.63 19.49
C ASP A 197 4.90 7.19 20.95
N ILE A 198 4.37 5.99 21.18
CA ILE A 198 4.35 5.33 22.50
C ILE A 198 5.69 4.67 22.84
N SER A 199 6.52 4.37 21.83
CA SER A 199 7.81 3.72 21.96
C SER A 199 8.93 4.76 21.99
N TYR A 200 9.53 4.95 23.18
CA TYR A 200 10.69 5.81 23.35
C TYR A 200 11.89 5.39 22.51
N GLU A 201 12.11 4.09 22.36
CA GLU A 201 13.23 3.55 21.61
C GLU A 201 13.13 3.87 20.12
N LYS A 202 11.91 3.77 19.52
CA LYS A 202 11.67 4.21 18.15
C LYS A 202 11.93 5.69 17.98
N LEU A 203 11.46 6.53 18.92
CA LEU A 203 11.69 7.98 18.89
C LEU A 203 13.18 8.30 18.94
N LYS A 204 13.94 7.66 19.81
CA LYS A 204 15.40 7.84 19.92
C LYS A 204 16.13 7.38 18.67
N SER A 205 15.69 6.29 18.04
CA SER A 205 16.24 5.82 16.77
C SER A 205 16.05 6.87 15.66
N LEU A 206 14.85 7.47 15.58
CA LEU A 206 14.57 8.54 14.62
C LEU A 206 15.36 9.81 14.89
N GLU A 207 15.52 10.21 16.16
CA GLU A 207 16.35 11.36 16.56
C GLU A 207 17.82 11.15 16.14
N LYS A 208 18.32 9.92 16.28
CA LYS A 208 19.67 9.55 15.82
C LYS A 208 19.80 9.59 14.28
N GLU A 209 18.76 9.16 13.57
CA GLU A 209 18.79 9.10 12.10
C GLU A 209 18.62 10.48 11.46
N PHE A 210 17.69 11.29 11.94
CA PHE A 210 17.33 12.57 11.31
C PHE A 210 18.00 13.79 11.93
N GLY A 211 18.54 13.67 13.15
CA GLY A 211 19.13 14.78 13.91
C GLY A 211 18.11 15.56 14.73
N LYS A 212 18.57 16.04 15.89
CA LYS A 212 17.74 16.80 16.84
C LYS A 212 17.27 18.16 16.32
N ASP A 213 18.00 18.72 15.36
CA ASP A 213 17.68 20.02 14.78
C ASP A 213 16.51 19.96 13.79
N HIS A 214 16.18 18.76 13.32
CA HIS A 214 15.13 18.53 12.32
C HIS A 214 13.84 18.00 12.91
N ILE A 215 13.90 17.28 14.02
CA ILE A 215 12.73 16.68 14.65
C ILE A 215 12.66 16.98 16.15
N LEU A 216 11.43 17.22 16.62
CA LEU A 216 11.09 17.21 18.03
C LEU A 216 10.37 15.92 18.37
N ILE A 217 10.83 15.20 19.38
CA ILE A 217 10.21 13.94 19.79
C ILE A 217 9.37 14.12 21.06
N SER A 218 8.22 13.46 21.12
CA SER A 218 7.35 13.46 22.29
C SER A 218 6.79 12.05 22.52
N ILE A 219 6.93 11.57 23.76
CA ILE A 219 6.26 10.33 24.19
C ILE A 219 4.80 10.65 24.47
N GLN A 220 3.90 9.88 23.86
CA GLN A 220 2.47 9.99 24.13
C GLN A 220 1.99 8.78 24.92
N HIS A 221 1.44 9.03 26.11
CA HIS A 221 0.63 8.02 26.81
C HIS A 221 -0.76 7.97 26.17
N GLN A 222 -1.31 6.77 25.96
CA GLN A 222 -2.62 6.56 25.29
C GLN A 222 -3.76 7.46 25.80
N LYS A 223 -3.74 7.87 27.06
CA LYS A 223 -4.77 8.76 27.66
C LYS A 223 -4.71 10.23 27.21
N VAL A 224 -3.58 10.71 26.71
CA VAL A 224 -3.39 12.14 26.34
C VAL A 224 -3.83 12.41 24.90
N PHE A 225 -3.86 11.40 24.07
CA PHE A 225 -4.24 11.52 22.65
C PHE A 225 -5.72 11.91 22.47
N GLN A 226 -6.61 11.39 23.33
CA GLN A 226 -8.04 11.72 23.29
C GLN A 226 -8.37 13.16 23.71
N MET A 227 -7.51 13.83 24.48
CA MET A 227 -7.77 15.20 24.95
C MET A 227 -7.31 16.30 24.00
N ARG A 228 -6.36 16.05 23.09
CA ARG A 228 -5.80 17.08 22.19
C ARG A 228 -6.48 17.19 20.82
N LEU A 229 -7.38 16.28 20.47
CA LEU A 229 -8.16 16.35 19.23
C LEU A 229 -9.50 17.10 19.37
N VAL A 230 -9.81 17.60 20.58
CA VAL A 230 -11.12 18.20 20.92
C VAL A 230 -11.02 19.72 21.23
N ASN A 231 -9.86 20.35 21.05
CA ASN A 231 -9.69 21.81 21.24
C ASN A 231 -9.22 22.48 19.95
#